data_654ec16ea777d798fb4db0eea8797592
#
_entry.id   654ec16ea777d798fb4db0eea8797592
#
_cell.length_a   1.000
_cell.length_b   1.000
_cell.length_c   1.000
_cell.angle_alpha   90.00
_cell.angle_beta   90.00
_cell.angle_gamma   90.00
#
_symmetry.space_group_name_H-M   'P 1'
#
loop_
_entity.id
_entity.type
_entity.pdbx_description
1 polymer ?
#
loop_
_entity_poly.entity_id
_entity_poly.type
_entity_poly.pdbx_seq_one_letter_code
_entity_poly.pdbx_strand_id
1 'polypeptide(L)'
;MIENILNAKKPTVIELFAGTGGMALGLEKAGFETKLLVEYDKDCVATLQKNRPKWNVSHDDIHNINFKGMKADVVTGGFPCQAFSHAGNKLGFEDTRGTLFYEFARAVKEIKPKIFVAENVEAILRNQDGKTIKVIMDVLESFGYDVRYEVLNAVNYGVAQKRKRVIFIGTKKGVKFQYPKHQKNSITLSDALKDVPD
;
A
#
# COMPACT_ATOMS: atom_id res chain seq x y z
N MET A 1 17.07 -9.45 29.48
CA MET A 1 15.78 -9.46 28.72
C MET A 1 15.61 -8.24 27.81
N ILE A 2 16.22 -7.09 28.12
CA ILE A 2 16.18 -5.86 27.29
C ILE A 2 17.13 -5.94 26.09
N GLU A 3 18.29 -6.61 26.22
CA GLU A 3 19.27 -6.76 25.12
C GLU A 3 18.76 -7.61 23.93
N ASN A 4 17.87 -8.57 24.18
CA ASN A 4 17.29 -9.38 23.08
C ASN A 4 16.22 -8.63 22.27
N ILE A 5 15.69 -7.52 22.79
CA ILE A 5 14.72 -6.67 22.05
C ILE A 5 15.46 -5.70 21.12
N LEU A 6 16.68 -5.27 21.49
CA LEU A 6 17.49 -4.34 20.69
C LEU A 6 18.16 -5.00 19.45
N ASN A 7 18.22 -6.33 19.40
CA ASN A 7 18.83 -7.10 18.30
C ASN A 7 17.81 -7.72 17.34
N ALA A 8 16.51 -7.52 17.53
CA ALA A 8 15.51 -7.97 16.57
C ALA A 8 15.65 -7.13 15.28
N LYS A 9 15.99 -7.77 14.18
CA LYS A 9 16.05 -7.13 12.86
C LYS A 9 14.71 -6.48 12.54
N LYS A 10 14.71 -5.17 12.27
CA LYS A 10 13.50 -4.43 11.88
C LYS A 10 12.88 -5.09 10.65
N PRO A 11 11.55 -5.28 10.61
CA PRO A 11 10.89 -5.75 9.41
C PRO A 11 11.08 -4.73 8.28
N THR A 12 11.28 -5.23 7.06
CA THR A 12 11.60 -4.40 5.90
C THR A 12 10.40 -4.24 4.99
N VAL A 13 10.28 -3.06 4.35
CA VAL A 13 9.20 -2.75 3.42
C VAL A 13 9.71 -2.15 2.11
N ILE A 14 9.06 -2.55 1.01
CA ILE A 14 9.12 -1.88 -0.29
C ILE A 14 7.74 -1.31 -0.55
N GLU A 15 7.65 0.00 -0.86
CA GLU A 15 6.40 0.67 -1.18
C GLU A 15 6.38 1.13 -2.62
N LEU A 16 5.28 0.85 -3.31
CA LEU A 16 5.03 1.18 -4.70
C LEU A 16 3.95 2.25 -4.76
N PHE A 17 4.06 3.16 -5.74
CA PHE A 17 3.13 4.29 -5.85
C PHE A 17 3.12 5.13 -4.57
N ALA A 18 4.31 5.46 -4.08
CA ALA A 18 4.50 6.00 -2.74
C ALA A 18 3.86 7.38 -2.52
N GLY A 19 3.57 8.12 -3.58
CA GLY A 19 3.07 9.49 -3.48
C GLY A 19 3.99 10.35 -2.63
N THR A 20 3.43 11.14 -1.72
CA THR A 20 4.20 11.95 -0.78
C THR A 20 4.65 11.19 0.48
N GLY A 21 4.50 9.85 0.52
CA GLY A 21 5.04 8.98 1.55
C GLY A 21 4.16 8.78 2.80
N GLY A 22 2.86 8.98 2.68
CA GLY A 22 1.96 8.84 3.83
C GLY A 22 1.97 7.44 4.45
N MET A 23 1.95 6.39 3.63
CA MET A 23 1.99 5.00 4.10
C MET A 23 3.40 4.65 4.62
N ALA A 24 4.47 5.03 3.90
CA ALA A 24 5.85 4.85 4.34
C ALA A 24 6.11 5.48 5.71
N LEU A 25 5.61 6.70 5.94
CA LEU A 25 5.73 7.38 7.23
C LEU A 25 5.02 6.62 8.36
N GLY A 26 3.84 6.08 8.07
CA GLY A 26 3.09 5.24 9.02
C GLY A 26 3.87 3.98 9.38
N LEU A 27 4.45 3.32 8.39
CA LEU A 27 5.26 2.11 8.57
C LEU A 27 6.58 2.40 9.30
N GLU A 28 7.26 3.52 8.98
CA GLU A 28 8.45 3.99 9.72
C GLU A 28 8.13 4.18 11.21
N LYS A 29 7.02 4.86 11.53
CA LYS A 29 6.55 5.04 12.91
C LYS A 29 6.21 3.72 13.60
N ALA A 30 5.77 2.72 12.85
CA ALA A 30 5.53 1.36 13.34
C ALA A 30 6.79 0.51 13.46
N GLY A 31 7.97 1.07 13.18
CA GLY A 31 9.27 0.42 13.35
C GLY A 31 9.77 -0.34 12.13
N PHE A 32 9.14 -0.20 10.97
CA PHE A 32 9.62 -0.81 9.72
C PHE A 32 10.81 -0.04 9.14
N GLU A 33 11.69 -0.76 8.45
CA GLU A 33 12.78 -0.20 7.65
C GLU A 33 12.36 -0.13 6.18
N THR A 34 12.28 1.09 5.63
CA THR A 34 11.98 1.29 4.21
C THR A 34 13.21 0.96 3.36
N LYS A 35 13.09 -0.03 2.49
CA LYS A 35 14.16 -0.47 1.57
C LYS A 35 14.11 0.27 0.24
N LEU A 36 12.91 0.53 -0.27
CA LEU A 36 12.71 1.19 -1.55
C LEU A 36 11.31 1.82 -1.57
N LEU A 37 11.23 3.02 -2.09
CA LEU A 37 10.00 3.68 -2.51
C LEU A 37 10.05 3.87 -4.01
N VAL A 38 9.02 3.47 -4.74
CA VAL A 38 8.89 3.69 -6.19
C VAL A 38 7.80 4.73 -6.41
N GLU A 39 8.16 5.83 -7.08
CA GLU A 39 7.22 6.91 -7.39
C GLU A 39 7.57 7.53 -8.75
N TYR A 40 6.55 7.78 -9.55
CA TYR A 40 6.70 8.34 -10.91
C TYR A 40 6.63 9.87 -10.92
N ASP A 41 5.80 10.45 -10.02
CA ASP A 41 5.59 11.89 -9.97
C ASP A 41 6.78 12.63 -9.35
N LYS A 42 7.37 13.56 -10.12
CA LYS A 42 8.57 14.30 -9.72
C LYS A 42 8.38 15.16 -8.46
N ASP A 43 7.18 15.71 -8.27
CA ASP A 43 6.91 16.61 -7.14
C ASP A 43 6.70 15.79 -5.86
N CYS A 44 6.10 14.60 -5.99
CA CYS A 44 6.04 13.61 -4.92
C CYS A 44 7.45 13.13 -4.53
N VAL A 45 8.30 12.81 -5.51
CA VAL A 45 9.69 12.40 -5.26
C VAL A 45 10.48 13.50 -4.57
N ALA A 46 10.38 14.76 -5.05
CA ALA A 46 11.03 15.90 -4.41
C ALA A 46 10.57 16.08 -2.94
N THR A 47 9.28 15.88 -2.67
CA THR A 47 8.70 15.92 -1.32
C THR A 47 9.28 14.82 -0.43
N LEU A 48 9.36 13.59 -0.94
CA LEU A 48 9.95 12.45 -0.22
C LEU A 48 11.41 12.71 0.14
N GLN A 49 12.22 13.11 -0.84
CA GLN A 49 13.65 13.38 -0.67
C GLN A 49 13.90 14.55 0.30
N LYS A 50 13.09 15.60 0.24
CA LYS A 50 13.19 16.75 1.15
C LYS A 50 12.86 16.36 2.59
N ASN A 51 11.78 15.60 2.79
CA ASN A 51 11.31 15.25 4.13
C ASN A 51 12.07 14.08 4.75
N ARG A 52 12.57 13.17 3.93
CA ARG A 52 13.27 11.93 4.33
C ARG A 52 14.48 11.67 3.43
N PRO A 53 15.54 12.48 3.51
CA PRO A 53 16.70 12.38 2.60
C PRO A 53 17.44 11.03 2.69
N LYS A 54 17.19 10.24 3.74
CA LYS A 54 17.78 8.91 3.91
C LYS A 54 16.95 7.78 3.29
N TRP A 55 15.73 8.07 2.84
CA TRP A 55 14.93 7.06 2.16
C TRP A 55 15.46 6.81 0.75
N ASN A 56 15.50 5.54 0.38
CA ASN A 56 15.85 5.13 -0.98
C ASN A 56 14.61 5.29 -1.88
N VAL A 57 14.57 6.37 -2.66
CA VAL A 57 13.45 6.72 -3.56
C VAL A 57 13.91 6.52 -5.00
N SER A 58 13.24 5.61 -5.71
CA SER A 58 13.35 5.47 -7.15
C SER A 58 12.34 6.36 -7.85
N HIS A 59 12.82 7.39 -8.55
CA HIS A 59 12.01 8.21 -9.44
C HIS A 59 11.94 7.51 -10.79
N ASP A 60 10.98 6.61 -10.97
CA ASP A 60 10.87 5.82 -12.20
C ASP A 60 9.44 5.31 -12.42
N ASP A 61 9.15 4.93 -13.67
CA ASP A 61 7.96 4.18 -14.00
C ASP A 61 8.10 2.76 -13.46
N ILE A 62 7.07 2.28 -12.76
CA ILE A 62 7.06 0.95 -12.16
C ILE A 62 7.30 -0.17 -13.18
N HIS A 63 6.95 0.04 -14.46
CA HIS A 63 7.20 -0.91 -15.54
C HIS A 63 8.69 -1.16 -15.75
N ASN A 64 9.56 -0.18 -15.45
CA ASN A 64 11.00 -0.28 -15.60
C ASN A 64 11.69 -0.95 -14.41
N ILE A 65 10.99 -1.10 -13.28
CA ILE A 65 11.58 -1.65 -12.05
C ILE A 65 11.73 -3.17 -12.15
N ASN A 66 12.95 -3.65 -11.99
CA ASN A 66 13.23 -5.07 -11.90
C ASN A 66 13.19 -5.53 -10.42
N PHE A 67 12.14 -6.25 -10.04
CA PHE A 67 11.96 -6.76 -8.67
C PHE A 67 12.65 -8.10 -8.42
N LYS A 68 13.17 -8.77 -9.46
CA LYS A 68 13.84 -10.08 -9.32
C LYS A 68 15.05 -9.99 -8.40
N GLY A 69 15.08 -10.84 -7.39
CA GLY A 69 16.17 -10.87 -6.40
C GLY A 69 16.00 -9.88 -5.24
N MET A 70 15.08 -8.90 -5.34
CA MET A 70 14.76 -8.03 -4.21
C MET A 70 14.12 -8.84 -3.07
N LYS A 71 14.35 -8.42 -1.82
CA LYS A 71 13.79 -9.04 -0.62
C LYS A 71 13.23 -7.98 0.31
N ALA A 72 12.00 -8.19 0.72
CA ALA A 72 11.33 -7.41 1.77
C ALA A 72 10.37 -8.31 2.54
N ASP A 73 10.13 -8.00 3.81
CA ASP A 73 9.12 -8.70 4.61
C ASP A 73 7.71 -8.29 4.19
N VAL A 74 7.56 -7.01 3.76
CA VAL A 74 6.29 -6.43 3.34
C VAL A 74 6.46 -5.71 2.00
N VAL A 75 5.44 -5.82 1.12
CA VAL A 75 5.27 -4.97 -0.05
C VAL A 75 3.97 -4.19 0.13
N THR A 76 4.02 -2.88 -0.06
CA THR A 76 2.84 -2.02 0.03
C THR A 76 2.63 -1.22 -1.26
N GLY A 77 1.40 -0.74 -1.49
CA GLY A 77 1.14 0.18 -2.59
C GLY A 77 -0.31 0.55 -2.77
N GLY A 78 -0.53 1.79 -3.16
CA GLY A 78 -1.85 2.32 -3.53
C GLY A 78 -1.94 2.48 -5.05
N PHE A 79 -2.22 1.40 -5.78
CA PHE A 79 -2.29 1.47 -7.24
C PHE A 79 -3.52 2.27 -7.72
N PRO A 80 -3.40 3.09 -8.80
CA PRO A 80 -4.52 3.88 -9.33
C PRO A 80 -5.68 3.01 -9.82
N CYS A 81 -6.93 3.43 -9.48
CA CYS A 81 -8.16 2.74 -9.88
C CYS A 81 -8.53 2.95 -11.37
N GLN A 82 -8.00 3.99 -12.01
CA GLN A 82 -8.43 4.45 -13.35
C GLN A 82 -8.25 3.40 -14.46
N ALA A 83 -7.28 2.53 -14.33
CA ALA A 83 -6.97 1.51 -15.34
C ALA A 83 -8.07 0.45 -15.53
N PHE A 84 -8.91 0.22 -14.52
CA PHE A 84 -10.02 -0.73 -14.63
C PHE A 84 -11.25 -0.14 -15.34
N SER A 85 -11.41 1.19 -15.42
CA SER A 85 -12.57 1.85 -16.02
C SER A 85 -12.49 1.96 -17.53
N HIS A 86 -11.29 2.05 -18.11
CA HIS A 86 -11.09 2.16 -19.55
C HIS A 86 -11.00 0.82 -20.29
N ALA A 87 -10.54 -0.23 -19.63
CA ALA A 87 -10.49 -1.59 -20.20
C ALA A 87 -11.88 -2.23 -20.37
N GLY A 88 -12.92 -1.68 -19.73
CA GLY A 88 -14.27 -2.27 -19.71
C GLY A 88 -15.05 -2.16 -21.01
N ASN A 89 -14.66 -1.34 -21.98
CA ASN A 89 -15.55 -1.04 -23.11
C ASN A 89 -15.24 -1.69 -24.45
N LYS A 90 -14.07 -2.30 -24.69
CA LYS A 90 -13.79 -2.94 -26.01
C LYS A 90 -12.74 -4.06 -26.06
N LEU A 91 -11.97 -4.35 -25.02
CA LEU A 91 -10.86 -5.28 -25.12
C LEU A 91 -10.97 -6.34 -23.99
N GLY A 92 -10.84 -7.61 -24.36
CA GLY A 92 -11.00 -8.72 -23.43
C GLY A 92 -9.93 -8.75 -22.32
N PHE A 93 -10.05 -9.71 -21.43
CA PHE A 93 -9.21 -9.96 -20.24
C PHE A 93 -7.68 -9.88 -20.48
N GLU A 94 -7.23 -9.95 -21.74
CA GLU A 94 -5.81 -9.90 -22.11
C GLU A 94 -5.22 -8.49 -22.05
N ASP A 95 -6.03 -7.45 -22.22
CA ASP A 95 -5.57 -6.06 -22.29
C ASP A 95 -5.46 -5.37 -20.92
N THR A 96 -6.00 -5.99 -19.88
CA THR A 96 -5.87 -5.49 -18.48
C THR A 96 -4.50 -5.79 -17.89
N ARG A 97 -3.68 -6.63 -18.50
CA ARG A 97 -2.33 -6.99 -18.01
C ARG A 97 -1.35 -5.82 -17.95
N GLY A 98 -1.62 -4.74 -18.68
CA GLY A 98 -0.83 -3.51 -18.63
C GLY A 98 -1.26 -2.52 -17.55
N THR A 99 -2.21 -2.84 -16.67
CA THR A 99 -2.64 -1.92 -15.63
C THR A 99 -1.66 -1.89 -14.46
N LEU A 100 -1.61 -0.76 -13.74
CA LEU A 100 -0.74 -0.58 -12.58
C LEU A 100 -1.04 -1.57 -11.43
N PHE A 101 -2.24 -2.14 -11.37
CA PHE A 101 -2.53 -3.27 -10.49
C PHE A 101 -1.66 -4.50 -10.83
N TYR A 102 -1.47 -4.83 -12.11
CA TYR A 102 -0.64 -5.98 -12.48
C TYR A 102 0.84 -5.75 -12.20
N GLU A 103 1.29 -4.50 -12.21
CA GLU A 103 2.64 -4.17 -11.75
C GLU A 103 2.81 -4.36 -10.24
N PHE A 104 1.80 -3.98 -9.45
CA PHE A 104 1.78 -4.34 -8.02
C PHE A 104 1.80 -5.86 -7.83
N ALA A 105 0.96 -6.59 -8.56
CA ALA A 105 0.90 -8.05 -8.51
C ALA A 105 2.24 -8.69 -8.95
N ARG A 106 2.91 -8.14 -9.98
CA ARG A 106 4.25 -8.56 -10.41
C ARG A 106 5.27 -8.39 -9.29
N ALA A 107 5.29 -7.25 -8.63
CA ALA A 107 6.18 -7.01 -7.50
C ALA A 107 5.95 -8.02 -6.37
N VAL A 108 4.69 -8.27 -5.98
CA VAL A 108 4.34 -9.29 -4.97
C VAL A 108 4.81 -10.68 -5.40
N LYS A 109 4.60 -11.05 -6.66
CA LYS A 109 5.01 -12.35 -7.22
C LYS A 109 6.53 -12.54 -7.23
N GLU A 110 7.30 -11.49 -7.58
CA GLU A 110 8.75 -11.55 -7.71
C GLU A 110 9.47 -11.43 -6.36
N ILE A 111 9.06 -10.50 -5.50
CA ILE A 111 9.65 -10.28 -4.17
C ILE A 111 9.25 -11.39 -3.19
N LYS A 112 8.04 -11.92 -3.31
CA LYS A 112 7.47 -12.97 -2.44
C LYS A 112 7.49 -12.56 -0.95
N PRO A 113 6.97 -11.37 -0.58
CA PRO A 113 6.98 -10.89 0.79
C PRO A 113 6.18 -11.84 1.72
N LYS A 114 6.34 -11.71 3.05
CA LYS A 114 5.49 -12.42 4.03
C LYS A 114 4.07 -11.87 4.03
N ILE A 115 3.96 -10.54 3.84
CA ILE A 115 2.71 -9.79 3.83
C ILE A 115 2.74 -8.79 2.69
N PHE A 116 1.62 -8.56 2.02
CA PHE A 116 1.44 -7.36 1.22
C PHE A 116 0.26 -6.54 1.73
N VAL A 117 0.31 -5.24 1.48
CA VAL A 117 -0.76 -4.28 1.79
C VAL A 117 -1.07 -3.50 0.52
N ALA A 118 -2.29 -3.61 0.01
CA ALA A 118 -2.73 -2.82 -1.11
C ALA A 118 -3.85 -1.86 -0.69
N GLU A 119 -3.80 -0.61 -1.17
CA GLU A 119 -4.81 0.41 -0.86
C GLU A 119 -5.52 0.84 -2.13
N ASN A 120 -6.83 1.09 -2.00
CA ASN A 120 -7.59 1.71 -3.06
C ASN A 120 -8.81 2.49 -2.51
N VAL A 121 -9.46 3.26 -3.38
CA VAL A 121 -10.69 3.97 -3.02
C VAL A 121 -11.86 2.99 -2.85
N GLU A 122 -12.84 3.32 -1.96
CA GLU A 122 -14.02 2.47 -1.71
C GLU A 122 -14.80 2.13 -3.00
N ALA A 123 -14.78 3.04 -4.00
CA ALA A 123 -15.47 2.85 -5.28
C ALA A 123 -15.01 1.60 -6.05
N ILE A 124 -13.81 1.07 -5.80
CA ILE A 124 -13.32 -0.15 -6.46
C ILE A 124 -14.21 -1.37 -6.19
N LEU A 125 -14.91 -1.40 -5.05
CA LEU A 125 -15.82 -2.49 -4.69
C LEU A 125 -17.03 -2.60 -5.61
N ARG A 126 -17.42 -1.48 -6.23
CA ARG A 126 -18.57 -1.40 -7.16
C ARG A 126 -18.14 -1.31 -8.62
N ASN A 127 -16.85 -1.22 -8.87
CA ASN A 127 -16.33 -1.10 -10.22
C ASN A 127 -16.68 -2.36 -11.02
N GLN A 128 -17.27 -2.16 -12.22
CA GLN A 128 -17.74 -3.23 -13.09
C GLN A 128 -18.63 -4.27 -12.37
N ASP A 129 -19.59 -3.79 -11.55
CA ASP A 129 -20.51 -4.64 -10.78
C ASP A 129 -19.79 -5.68 -9.90
N GLY A 130 -18.65 -5.27 -9.29
CA GLY A 130 -17.84 -6.11 -8.41
C GLY A 130 -16.88 -7.07 -9.13
N LYS A 131 -16.82 -7.05 -10.45
CA LYS A 131 -15.89 -7.92 -11.20
C LYS A 131 -14.43 -7.56 -10.94
N THR A 132 -14.13 -6.26 -10.80
CA THR A 132 -12.77 -5.78 -10.53
C THR A 132 -12.20 -6.35 -9.24
N ILE A 133 -12.97 -6.35 -8.15
CA ILE A 133 -12.49 -6.89 -6.88
C ILE A 133 -12.25 -8.39 -6.94
N LYS A 134 -13.12 -9.11 -7.67
CA LYS A 134 -12.94 -10.54 -7.89
C LYS A 134 -11.62 -10.83 -8.61
N VAL A 135 -11.30 -10.08 -9.67
CA VAL A 135 -10.03 -10.21 -10.40
C VAL A 135 -8.83 -9.95 -9.49
N ILE A 136 -8.89 -8.88 -8.68
CA ILE A 136 -7.82 -8.55 -7.72
C ILE A 136 -7.59 -9.71 -6.75
N MET A 137 -8.66 -10.25 -6.16
CA MET A 137 -8.59 -11.37 -5.23
C MET A 137 -8.02 -12.62 -5.89
N ASP A 138 -8.61 -13.04 -7.03
CA ASP A 138 -8.22 -14.26 -7.76
C ASP A 138 -6.72 -14.21 -8.15
N VAL A 139 -6.22 -13.06 -8.63
CA VAL A 139 -4.81 -12.89 -9.02
C VAL A 139 -3.89 -13.01 -7.80
N LEU A 140 -4.19 -12.30 -6.71
CA LEU A 140 -3.31 -12.28 -5.54
C LEU A 140 -3.35 -13.61 -4.76
N GLU A 141 -4.51 -14.27 -4.70
CA GLU A 141 -4.65 -15.62 -4.12
C GLU A 141 -3.92 -16.68 -4.94
N SER A 142 -3.85 -16.52 -6.26
CA SER A 142 -3.10 -17.44 -7.14
C SER A 142 -1.60 -17.51 -6.82
N PHE A 143 -1.06 -16.51 -6.11
CA PHE A 143 0.33 -16.50 -5.64
C PHE A 143 0.53 -17.19 -4.28
N GLY A 144 -0.52 -17.82 -3.75
CA GLY A 144 -0.48 -18.58 -2.49
C GLY A 144 -0.60 -17.72 -1.23
N TYR A 145 -1.28 -16.57 -1.32
CA TYR A 145 -1.62 -15.74 -0.16
C TYR A 145 -3.07 -15.98 0.30
N ASP A 146 -3.30 -15.91 1.60
CA ASP A 146 -4.63 -15.68 2.18
C ASP A 146 -4.92 -14.17 2.08
N VAL A 147 -5.87 -13.81 1.21
CA VAL A 147 -6.16 -12.40 0.90
C VAL A 147 -7.49 -12.00 1.53
N ARG A 148 -7.48 -10.88 2.24
CA ARG A 148 -8.67 -10.29 2.85
C ARG A 148 -8.71 -8.81 2.55
N TYR A 149 -9.89 -8.21 2.57
CA TYR A 149 -10.02 -6.76 2.50
C TYR A 149 -11.06 -6.24 3.50
N GLU A 150 -10.86 -4.99 3.91
CA GLU A 150 -11.80 -4.26 4.75
C GLU A 150 -11.83 -2.79 4.34
N VAL A 151 -12.99 -2.13 4.49
CA VAL A 151 -13.11 -0.68 4.30
C VAL A 151 -12.79 0.00 5.62
N LEU A 152 -11.65 0.69 5.66
CA LEU A 152 -11.25 1.47 6.82
C LEU A 152 -11.56 2.94 6.60
N ASN A 153 -12.03 3.63 7.65
CA ASN A 153 -12.24 5.07 7.64
C ASN A 153 -11.22 5.73 8.58
N ALA A 154 -10.38 6.60 8.03
CA ALA A 154 -9.27 7.23 8.75
C ALA A 154 -9.70 7.92 10.07
N VAL A 155 -10.93 8.47 10.12
CA VAL A 155 -11.46 9.09 11.35
C VAL A 155 -11.52 8.11 12.52
N ASN A 156 -11.70 6.81 12.26
CA ASN A 156 -11.76 5.77 13.29
C ASN A 156 -10.38 5.38 13.83
N TYR A 157 -9.31 5.97 13.30
CA TYR A 157 -7.91 5.66 13.61
C TYR A 157 -7.11 6.92 14.01
N GLY A 158 -7.79 7.95 14.52
CA GLY A 158 -7.12 9.14 15.04
C GLY A 158 -6.71 10.16 13.96
N VAL A 159 -7.36 10.16 12.81
CA VAL A 159 -7.15 11.17 11.76
C VAL A 159 -8.41 12.05 11.68
N ALA A 160 -8.25 13.37 11.71
CA ALA A 160 -9.34 14.34 11.62
C ALA A 160 -9.92 14.46 10.18
N GLN A 161 -10.11 13.33 9.50
CA GLN A 161 -10.60 13.27 8.12
C GLN A 161 -11.50 12.07 7.91
N LYS A 162 -12.68 12.29 7.34
CA LYS A 162 -13.53 11.22 6.82
C LYS A 162 -12.94 10.74 5.48
N ARG A 163 -12.08 9.71 5.54
CA ARG A 163 -11.41 9.12 4.37
C ARG A 163 -11.56 7.61 4.41
N LYS A 164 -12.45 7.09 3.58
CA LYS A 164 -12.66 5.65 3.44
C LYS A 164 -11.74 5.08 2.37
N ARG A 165 -11.09 3.97 2.69
CA ARG A 165 -10.22 3.22 1.79
C ARG A 165 -10.41 1.73 1.97
N VAL A 166 -10.38 1.01 0.86
CA VAL A 166 -10.28 -0.45 0.88
C VAL A 166 -8.83 -0.81 1.10
N ILE A 167 -8.57 -1.57 2.14
CA ILE A 167 -7.25 -2.11 2.45
C ILE A 167 -7.27 -3.61 2.24
N PHE A 168 -6.50 -4.06 1.27
CA PHE A 168 -6.28 -5.49 1.03
C PHE A 168 -5.03 -5.92 1.79
N ILE A 169 -5.14 -7.03 2.50
CA ILE A 169 -4.01 -7.67 3.17
C ILE A 169 -3.88 -9.09 2.65
N GLY A 170 -2.71 -9.40 2.11
CA GLY A 170 -2.36 -10.78 1.80
C GLY A 170 -1.28 -11.29 2.72
N THR A 171 -1.50 -12.45 3.32
CA THR A 171 -0.53 -13.10 4.21
C THR A 171 -0.14 -14.46 3.68
N LYS A 172 1.15 -14.83 3.81
CA LYS A 172 1.57 -16.21 3.57
C LYS A 172 1.04 -17.14 4.64
N LYS A 173 0.91 -18.44 4.28
CA LYS A 173 0.48 -19.48 5.21
C LYS A 173 1.27 -19.42 6.53
N GLY A 174 0.54 -19.43 7.65
CA GLY A 174 1.12 -19.36 8.99
C GLY A 174 1.31 -17.94 9.54
N VAL A 175 1.16 -16.90 8.74
CA VAL A 175 1.19 -15.50 9.20
C VAL A 175 -0.21 -15.11 9.65
N LYS A 176 -0.36 -14.77 10.93
CA LYS A 176 -1.63 -14.28 11.48
C LYS A 176 -1.72 -12.77 11.30
N PHE A 177 -2.86 -12.29 10.83
CA PHE A 177 -3.18 -10.88 10.70
C PHE A 177 -4.59 -10.59 11.22
N GLN A 178 -4.77 -9.43 11.84
CA GLN A 178 -6.05 -8.91 12.26
C GLN A 178 -6.08 -7.39 12.01
N TYR A 179 -7.17 -6.88 11.43
CA TYR A 179 -7.36 -5.44 11.27
C TYR A 179 -7.38 -4.74 12.63
N PRO A 180 -6.82 -3.51 12.71
CA PRO A 180 -6.80 -2.77 13.97
C PRO A 180 -8.23 -2.42 14.41
N LYS A 181 -8.46 -2.43 15.73
CA LYS A 181 -9.73 -1.98 16.30
C LYS A 181 -9.87 -0.47 16.18
N HIS A 182 -11.11 0.01 16.04
CA HIS A 182 -11.41 1.43 16.06
C HIS A 182 -10.96 2.07 17.38
N GLN A 183 -10.42 3.28 17.30
CA GLN A 183 -10.14 4.08 18.49
C GLN A 183 -11.45 4.58 19.11
N LYS A 184 -11.47 4.71 20.43
CA LYS A 184 -12.68 5.17 21.16
C LYS A 184 -12.93 6.67 20.96
N ASN A 185 -11.88 7.47 20.81
CA ASN A 185 -11.95 8.93 20.71
C ASN A 185 -11.69 9.36 19.27
N SER A 186 -12.55 10.22 18.72
CA SER A 186 -12.32 10.91 17.46
C SER A 186 -11.52 12.20 17.71
N ILE A 187 -10.61 12.50 16.80
CA ILE A 187 -9.91 13.80 16.75
C ILE A 187 -10.69 14.72 15.83
N THR A 188 -10.98 15.93 16.29
CA THR A 188 -11.64 16.96 15.49
C THR A 188 -10.64 17.71 14.61
N LEU A 189 -11.14 18.44 13.60
CA LEU A 189 -10.30 19.31 12.79
C LEU A 189 -9.62 20.39 13.64
N SER A 190 -10.36 20.96 14.59
CA SER A 190 -9.82 21.95 15.55
C SER A 190 -8.68 21.38 16.38
N ASP A 191 -8.80 20.12 16.86
CA ASP A 191 -7.71 19.47 17.58
C ASP A 191 -6.46 19.27 16.71
N ALA A 192 -6.67 18.93 15.43
CA ALA A 192 -5.57 18.69 14.50
C ALA A 192 -4.85 19.97 14.05
N LEU A 193 -5.51 21.12 14.07
CA LEU A 193 -4.98 22.39 13.60
C LEU A 193 -4.54 23.34 14.72
N LYS A 194 -4.73 22.99 15.99
CA LYS A 194 -4.47 23.87 17.13
C LYS A 194 -3.04 24.46 17.19
N ASP A 195 -2.06 23.77 16.61
CA ASP A 195 -0.65 24.17 16.61
C ASP A 195 -0.21 24.73 15.23
N VAL A 196 -1.14 24.93 14.28
CA VAL A 196 -0.86 25.53 12.99
C VAL A 196 -1.04 27.04 13.11
N PRO A 197 -0.04 27.88 12.75
CA PRO A 197 -0.18 29.33 12.71
C PRO A 197 -1.30 29.76 11.73
N ASP A 198 -1.94 30.92 12.06
CA ASP A 198 -2.94 31.55 11.18
C ASP A 198 -2.34 32.03 9.85
#